data_b871d5228bbc8e0e0f96811ab687290f
#
_entry.id   b871d5228bbc8e0e0f96811ab687290f
#
_cell.length_a   1.000
_cell.length_b   1.000
_cell.length_c   1.000
_cell.angle_alpha   90.00
_cell.angle_beta   90.00
_cell.angle_gamma   90.00
#
_symmetry.space_group_name_H-M   'P 1'
#
loop_
_entity.id
_entity.type
_entity.pdbx_description
1 polymer ?
#
loop_
_entity_poly.entity_id
_entity_poly.type
_entity_poly.pdbx_seq_one_letter_code
_entity_poly.pdbx_strand_id
1 'polypeptide(L)'
;MSECSRSMQPNRPVLGKGATRRRVVIRATVVAMVAVIGVPVGLLAHAHLRRSEPAARERLALPPTAIRLWFSERPELAFTRVRLRGADSSEIQLGAVARMTNDAFGLAIPVPATLATGPYTVLWQTAAADGHASRGSFTFEIIAGATPPVAMPDTVAPARDGHALIRVDSTAEEPPRLNATAATRWLEFVAMLAVVGAVVFRLVVLRLAQRARLGALPDDTLVEIVDSVRRLAQSALVLLLIAAVWRFFAEASAVLGPDRSVDRLALRTLLGTSWGLGWLVGVIGVVVAAIGFSMVRRVRTEAGWVVAALGAMAIVIAPALTGHASSTPPIALSLVLDMLHVLAASAWLGALLTLLFAALPFVRGTRAMSAIGSGPLVASLVRAFHPVALTCGAVVIVTGLCATWLRLPAVSSLWDSAYGRVLLLKLAFVAIVVMLGALNWRRILPSLGDDRSAARITRTAGAELTIAALVLAVTAVLVSTPPPESAERGASSVGPIHSPVASP
;
A
#
# COMPACT_ATOMS: atom_id res chain seq x y z
N MET A 1 -71.81 -32.89 34.07
CA MET A 1 -70.68 -33.80 34.01
C MET A 1 -70.36 -33.97 32.53
N SER A 2 -69.36 -33.23 31.99
CA SER A 2 -68.68 -33.55 30.76
C SER A 2 -67.41 -32.73 30.75
N GLU A 3 -66.25 -33.43 30.88
CA GLU A 3 -64.92 -32.91 30.95
C GLU A 3 -64.46 -32.44 29.57
N CYS A 4 -63.96 -31.22 29.51
CA CYS A 4 -63.38 -30.64 28.34
C CYS A 4 -61.86 -30.90 28.38
N SER A 5 -61.43 -31.97 27.72
CA SER A 5 -59.99 -32.32 27.52
C SER A 5 -59.36 -31.38 26.54
N ARG A 6 -58.57 -30.39 27.01
CA ARG A 6 -57.67 -29.58 26.15
C ARG A 6 -56.37 -30.32 25.94
N SER A 7 -56.17 -30.81 24.73
CA SER A 7 -54.88 -31.34 24.25
C SER A 7 -53.81 -30.23 24.16
N MET A 8 -52.79 -30.30 25.00
CA MET A 8 -51.54 -29.53 24.87
C MET A 8 -50.79 -30.01 23.63
N GLN A 9 -50.73 -29.19 22.58
CA GLN A 9 -49.77 -29.38 21.50
C GLN A 9 -48.38 -28.88 21.96
N PRO A 10 -47.29 -29.63 21.73
CA PRO A 10 -45.95 -29.19 22.05
C PRO A 10 -45.50 -28.09 21.09
N ASN A 11 -45.09 -26.97 21.68
CA ASN A 11 -44.54 -25.79 21.02
C ASN A 11 -43.24 -26.19 20.29
N ARG A 12 -43.26 -26.33 18.95
CA ARG A 12 -42.05 -26.55 18.13
C ARG A 12 -41.24 -25.27 18.15
N PRO A 13 -39.95 -25.33 18.49
CA PRO A 13 -39.09 -24.14 18.42
C PRO A 13 -38.95 -23.69 16.98
N VAL A 14 -39.30 -22.45 16.67
CA VAL A 14 -39.06 -21.79 15.39
C VAL A 14 -37.54 -21.47 15.30
N LEU A 15 -36.77 -22.51 14.97
CA LEU A 15 -35.35 -22.41 14.67
C LEU A 15 -35.18 -21.90 13.25
N GLY A 16 -34.65 -20.67 13.10
CA GLY A 16 -33.62 -20.61 12.11
C GLY A 16 -33.77 -19.71 10.92
N LYS A 17 -34.62 -18.69 10.82
CA LYS A 17 -34.50 -17.71 9.71
C LYS A 17 -33.28 -16.76 9.88
N GLY A 18 -32.83 -16.49 11.09
CA GLY A 18 -31.66 -15.63 11.37
C GLY A 18 -30.30 -16.33 11.15
N ALA A 19 -30.22 -17.62 11.50
CA ALA A 19 -28.97 -18.39 11.37
C ALA A 19 -28.61 -18.71 9.90
N THR A 20 -29.64 -18.99 9.09
CA THR A 20 -29.44 -19.28 7.63
C THR A 20 -29.02 -18.02 6.90
N ARG A 21 -29.65 -16.88 7.17
CA ARG A 21 -29.30 -15.59 6.57
C ARG A 21 -27.87 -15.14 6.93
N ARG A 22 -27.43 -15.40 8.16
CA ARG A 22 -26.06 -15.10 8.62
C ARG A 22 -25.01 -15.95 7.91
N ARG A 23 -25.28 -17.26 7.69
CA ARG A 23 -24.38 -18.17 6.96
C ARG A 23 -24.25 -17.78 5.48
N VAL A 24 -25.33 -17.34 4.85
CA VAL A 24 -25.33 -16.87 3.45
C VAL A 24 -24.51 -15.58 3.31
N VAL A 25 -24.65 -14.62 4.21
CA VAL A 25 -23.87 -13.36 4.18
C VAL A 25 -22.38 -13.64 4.38
N ILE A 26 -22.01 -14.48 5.36
CA ILE A 26 -20.58 -14.84 5.57
C ILE A 26 -20.00 -15.57 4.36
N ARG A 27 -20.76 -16.52 3.76
CA ARG A 27 -20.30 -17.21 2.55
C ARG A 27 -20.17 -16.28 1.36
N ALA A 28 -21.10 -15.35 1.14
CA ALA A 28 -21.03 -14.35 0.09
C ALA A 28 -19.83 -13.41 0.26
N THR A 29 -19.52 -13.00 1.50
CA THR A 29 -18.34 -12.17 1.80
C THR A 29 -17.05 -12.92 1.55
N VAL A 30 -16.96 -14.22 1.93
CA VAL A 30 -15.79 -15.07 1.68
C VAL A 30 -15.62 -15.34 0.19
N VAL A 31 -16.70 -15.62 -0.54
CA VAL A 31 -16.66 -15.83 -2.00
C VAL A 31 -16.25 -14.56 -2.75
N ALA A 32 -16.77 -13.39 -2.35
CA ALA A 32 -16.36 -12.11 -2.92
C ALA A 32 -14.88 -11.80 -2.63
N MET A 33 -14.39 -12.11 -1.42
CA MET A 33 -12.98 -11.96 -1.05
C MET A 33 -12.08 -12.90 -1.86
N VAL A 34 -12.48 -14.16 -2.05
CA VAL A 34 -11.76 -15.14 -2.89
C VAL A 34 -11.78 -14.74 -4.37
N ALA A 35 -12.90 -14.21 -4.87
CA ALA A 35 -13.02 -13.74 -6.24
C ALA A 35 -12.11 -12.52 -6.54
N VAL A 36 -11.92 -11.62 -5.57
CA VAL A 36 -11.00 -10.48 -5.70
C VAL A 36 -9.53 -10.93 -5.65
N ILE A 37 -9.21 -11.97 -4.86
CA ILE A 37 -7.85 -12.55 -4.79
C ILE A 37 -7.53 -13.35 -6.08
N GLY A 38 -8.54 -13.85 -6.77
CA GLY A 38 -8.41 -14.63 -8.01
C GLY A 38 -8.16 -13.79 -9.28
N VAL A 39 -8.06 -12.45 -9.20
CA VAL A 39 -7.62 -11.63 -10.34
C VAL A 39 -6.17 -12.01 -10.64
N PRO A 40 -5.84 -12.44 -11.88
CA PRO A 40 -4.46 -12.72 -12.26
C PRO A 40 -3.68 -11.42 -12.22
N VAL A 41 -2.99 -11.17 -11.11
CA VAL A 41 -2.04 -10.07 -10.97
C VAL A 41 -0.82 -10.50 -11.79
N GLY A 42 -0.70 -9.95 -13.00
CA GLY A 42 0.51 -10.11 -13.81
C GLY A 42 1.73 -9.70 -12.99
N LEU A 43 2.84 -10.38 -13.19
CA LEU A 43 4.13 -10.10 -12.56
C LEU A 43 4.49 -8.63 -12.74
N LEU A 44 4.50 -7.88 -11.64
CA LEU A 44 4.60 -6.43 -11.63
C LEU A 44 5.87 -6.04 -10.88
N ALA A 45 6.87 -5.56 -11.59
CA ALA A 45 8.09 -5.00 -11.05
C ALA A 45 8.44 -3.69 -11.78
N HIS A 46 9.32 -2.86 -11.24
CA HIS A 46 9.73 -1.60 -11.85
C HIS A 46 10.70 -1.84 -13.02
N ALA A 47 10.58 -1.07 -14.10
CA ALA A 47 11.47 -1.16 -15.24
C ALA A 47 12.84 -0.54 -14.93
N HIS A 48 13.74 -1.32 -14.30
CA HIS A 48 15.12 -0.90 -14.08
C HIS A 48 15.95 -1.13 -15.35
N LEU A 49 16.85 -0.18 -15.68
CA LEU A 49 17.80 -0.35 -16.77
C LEU A 49 18.84 -1.42 -16.39
N ARG A 50 18.83 -2.53 -17.11
CA ARG A 50 19.78 -3.65 -16.92
C ARG A 50 21.05 -3.50 -17.77
N ARG A 51 20.89 -3.02 -18.99
CA ARG A 51 21.97 -2.90 -19.97
C ARG A 51 21.71 -1.71 -20.87
N SER A 52 22.75 -1.05 -21.32
CA SER A 52 22.70 -0.03 -22.36
C SER A 52 23.80 -0.25 -23.40
N GLU A 53 23.53 0.17 -24.62
CA GLU A 53 24.52 0.34 -25.71
C GLU A 53 24.31 1.74 -26.29
N PRO A 54 25.31 2.62 -26.18
CA PRO A 54 26.63 2.42 -25.53
C PRO A 54 26.50 2.08 -24.03
N ALA A 55 27.48 1.32 -23.51
CA ALA A 55 27.55 1.04 -22.09
C ALA A 55 27.88 2.32 -21.29
N ALA A 56 27.54 2.33 -20.01
CA ALA A 56 27.88 3.46 -19.15
C ALA A 56 29.39 3.64 -19.05
N ARG A 57 29.84 4.88 -19.29
CA ARG A 57 31.27 5.29 -19.34
C ARG A 57 32.07 4.67 -20.49
N GLU A 58 31.41 4.10 -21.49
CA GLU A 58 32.07 3.55 -22.67
C GLU A 58 32.72 4.68 -23.50
N ARG A 59 33.89 4.39 -24.06
CA ARG A 59 34.61 5.26 -24.98
C ARG A 59 34.52 4.68 -26.39
N LEU A 60 33.92 5.43 -27.28
CA LEU A 60 33.66 5.02 -28.65
C LEU A 60 34.61 5.75 -29.64
N ALA A 61 35.13 5.01 -30.61
CA ALA A 61 35.89 5.58 -31.71
C ALA A 61 35.00 6.24 -32.79
N LEU A 62 33.72 5.80 -32.86
CA LEU A 62 32.76 6.28 -33.85
C LEU A 62 31.42 6.55 -33.15
N PRO A 63 30.60 7.52 -33.66
CA PRO A 63 29.26 7.73 -33.15
C PRO A 63 28.41 6.48 -33.24
N PRO A 64 27.64 6.16 -32.19
CA PRO A 64 26.72 5.03 -32.23
C PRO A 64 25.55 5.35 -33.19
N THR A 65 25.10 4.37 -33.95
CA THR A 65 23.93 4.53 -34.84
C THR A 65 22.60 4.53 -34.11
N ALA A 66 22.59 3.96 -32.92
CA ALA A 66 21.41 3.93 -32.05
C ALA A 66 21.85 3.78 -30.59
N ILE A 67 21.05 4.35 -29.69
CA ILE A 67 21.07 4.03 -28.26
C ILE A 67 20.13 2.86 -28.07
N ARG A 68 20.60 1.77 -27.42
CA ARG A 68 19.80 0.62 -27.07
C ARG A 68 19.73 0.49 -25.56
N LEU A 69 18.52 0.27 -25.03
CA LEU A 69 18.27 0.19 -23.60
C LEU A 69 17.49 -1.10 -23.31
N TRP A 70 17.97 -1.90 -22.36
CA TRP A 70 17.27 -3.11 -21.89
C TRP A 70 16.86 -2.94 -20.45
N PHE A 71 15.58 -3.19 -20.21
CA PHE A 71 14.97 -3.02 -18.89
C PHE A 71 14.70 -4.38 -18.22
N SER A 72 14.53 -4.36 -16.91
CA SER A 72 14.09 -5.54 -16.14
C SER A 72 12.69 -5.98 -16.50
N GLU A 73 11.90 -5.07 -17.07
CA GLU A 73 10.51 -5.25 -17.45
C GLU A 73 10.22 -4.57 -18.78
N ARG A 74 9.09 -4.97 -19.36
CA ARG A 74 8.61 -4.39 -20.62
C ARG A 74 8.27 -2.91 -20.43
N PRO A 75 9.04 -1.99 -21.06
CA PRO A 75 8.78 -0.56 -20.96
C PRO A 75 7.54 -0.17 -21.79
N GLU A 76 6.71 0.72 -21.28
CA GLU A 76 5.57 1.28 -22.01
C GLU A 76 6.02 2.45 -22.88
N LEU A 77 5.95 2.29 -24.23
CA LEU A 77 6.44 3.30 -25.19
C LEU A 77 5.76 4.66 -25.01
N ALA A 78 4.47 4.66 -24.66
CA ALA A 78 3.72 5.91 -24.44
C ALA A 78 4.31 6.77 -23.32
N PHE A 79 5.02 6.16 -22.38
CA PHE A 79 5.64 6.80 -21.22
C PHE A 79 7.16 6.84 -21.30
N THR A 80 7.74 6.33 -22.41
CA THR A 80 9.20 6.30 -22.56
C THR A 80 9.70 7.55 -23.26
N ARG A 81 10.73 8.15 -22.68
CA ARG A 81 11.49 9.26 -23.25
C ARG A 81 12.97 9.03 -23.09
N VAL A 82 13.73 9.33 -24.12
CA VAL A 82 15.18 9.30 -24.09
C VAL A 82 15.68 10.62 -24.67
N ARG A 83 16.58 11.28 -23.94
CA ARG A 83 17.22 12.52 -24.35
C ARG A 83 18.73 12.33 -24.35
N LEU A 84 19.42 12.93 -25.31
CA LEU A 84 20.87 12.94 -25.39
C LEU A 84 21.35 14.39 -25.23
N ARG A 85 22.25 14.60 -24.29
CA ARG A 85 22.86 15.91 -24.05
C ARG A 85 24.37 15.86 -24.35
N GLY A 86 24.87 16.86 -25.03
CA GLY A 86 26.32 17.10 -25.24
C GLY A 86 26.98 17.71 -24.00
N ALA A 87 28.29 17.90 -24.08
CA ALA A 87 29.10 18.52 -23.02
C ALA A 87 28.67 19.96 -22.66
N ASP A 88 28.17 20.68 -23.63
CA ASP A 88 27.63 22.04 -23.50
C ASP A 88 26.17 22.08 -22.98
N SER A 89 25.64 20.95 -22.56
CA SER A 89 24.24 20.76 -22.15
C SER A 89 23.22 20.95 -23.28
N SER A 90 23.65 21.10 -24.53
CA SER A 90 22.76 21.13 -25.69
C SER A 90 22.02 19.80 -25.84
N GLU A 91 20.73 19.85 -26.13
CA GLU A 91 19.92 18.66 -26.37
C GLU A 91 20.00 18.25 -27.82
N ILE A 92 20.41 17.02 -28.08
CA ILE A 92 20.54 16.44 -29.41
C ILE A 92 19.26 15.73 -29.79
N GLN A 93 18.70 16.07 -30.93
CA GLN A 93 17.48 15.46 -31.43
C GLN A 93 17.70 13.99 -31.80
N LEU A 94 17.05 13.09 -31.13
CA LEU A 94 17.04 11.64 -31.39
C LEU A 94 15.89 11.24 -32.30
N GLY A 95 16.01 10.08 -32.94
CA GLY A 95 14.92 9.44 -33.64
C GLY A 95 13.83 8.93 -32.68
N ALA A 96 12.73 8.41 -33.24
CA ALA A 96 11.63 7.88 -32.45
C ALA A 96 12.05 6.63 -31.64
N VAL A 97 11.61 6.56 -30.40
CA VAL A 97 11.80 5.37 -29.55
C VAL A 97 11.01 4.21 -30.12
N ALA A 98 11.63 3.10 -30.39
CA ALA A 98 10.99 1.88 -30.92
C ALA A 98 11.35 0.66 -30.08
N ARG A 99 10.45 -0.33 -30.02
CA ARG A 99 10.77 -1.65 -29.44
C ARG A 99 11.69 -2.41 -30.38
N MET A 100 12.59 -3.20 -29.81
CA MET A 100 13.39 -4.12 -30.59
C MET A 100 12.52 -5.30 -31.08
N THR A 101 12.71 -5.73 -32.33
CA THR A 101 11.84 -6.72 -32.98
C THR A 101 11.87 -8.08 -32.26
N ASN A 102 13.02 -8.45 -31.69
CA ASN A 102 13.24 -9.76 -31.06
C ASN A 102 13.31 -9.72 -29.53
N ASP A 103 13.09 -8.54 -28.91
CA ASP A 103 13.19 -8.38 -27.46
C ASP A 103 12.15 -7.39 -26.94
N ALA A 104 11.16 -7.90 -26.22
CA ALA A 104 10.08 -7.08 -25.65
C ALA A 104 10.55 -6.12 -24.53
N PHE A 105 11.73 -6.37 -23.95
CA PHE A 105 12.34 -5.58 -22.89
C PHE A 105 13.34 -4.56 -23.42
N GLY A 106 13.68 -4.66 -24.71
CA GLY A 106 14.65 -3.81 -25.40
C GLY A 106 14.00 -2.65 -26.15
N LEU A 107 14.63 -1.47 -26.06
CA LEU A 107 14.30 -0.28 -26.83
C LEU A 107 15.50 0.12 -27.70
N ALA A 108 15.22 0.61 -28.91
CA ALA A 108 16.20 1.19 -29.81
C ALA A 108 15.80 2.62 -30.18
N ILE A 109 16.74 3.54 -30.11
CA ILE A 109 16.56 4.96 -30.38
C ILE A 109 17.61 5.36 -31.40
N PRO A 110 17.29 5.68 -32.65
CA PRO A 110 18.22 6.13 -33.65
C PRO A 110 18.94 7.41 -33.23
N VAL A 111 20.26 7.45 -33.42
CA VAL A 111 21.10 8.60 -33.16
C VAL A 111 21.51 9.23 -34.49
N PRO A 112 21.55 10.58 -34.64
CA PRO A 112 22.01 11.21 -35.84
C PRO A 112 23.50 10.91 -36.08
N ALA A 113 23.88 10.74 -37.35
CA ALA A 113 25.25 10.36 -37.73
C ALA A 113 26.34 11.41 -37.42
N THR A 114 25.94 12.61 -37.04
CA THR A 114 26.83 13.79 -36.88
C THR A 114 27.06 14.13 -35.39
N LEU A 115 27.46 13.18 -34.58
CA LEU A 115 27.91 13.49 -33.21
C LEU A 115 29.41 13.87 -33.25
N ALA A 116 29.77 14.98 -32.61
CA ALA A 116 31.15 15.42 -32.44
C ALA A 116 31.88 14.58 -31.38
N THR A 117 33.19 14.68 -31.32
CA THR A 117 33.98 14.11 -30.21
C THR A 117 33.65 14.82 -28.89
N GLY A 118 33.57 14.06 -27.81
CA GLY A 118 33.30 14.57 -26.47
C GLY A 118 32.39 13.69 -25.65
N PRO A 119 32.10 14.08 -24.39
CA PRO A 119 31.20 13.35 -23.50
C PRO A 119 29.75 13.65 -23.82
N TYR A 120 28.94 12.61 -23.73
CA TYR A 120 27.47 12.64 -23.90
C TYR A 120 26.76 12.03 -22.69
N THR A 121 25.65 12.63 -22.34
CA THR A 121 24.78 12.13 -21.26
C THR A 121 23.45 11.67 -21.86
N VAL A 122 23.10 10.39 -21.65
CA VAL A 122 21.80 9.83 -21.96
C VAL A 122 20.93 9.98 -20.72
N LEU A 123 19.79 10.66 -20.85
CA LEU A 123 18.74 10.75 -19.84
C LEU A 123 17.57 9.91 -20.34
N TRP A 124 17.09 9.01 -19.50
CA TRP A 124 15.95 8.19 -19.87
C TRP A 124 14.87 8.23 -18.78
N GLN A 125 13.63 8.12 -19.19
CA GLN A 125 12.46 7.96 -18.37
C GLN A 125 11.54 6.95 -19.05
N THR A 126 10.99 6.03 -18.29
CA THR A 126 10.00 5.06 -18.75
C THR A 126 9.04 4.70 -17.62
N ALA A 127 7.98 3.96 -17.93
CA ALA A 127 7.16 3.28 -16.93
C ALA A 127 6.98 1.83 -17.38
N ALA A 128 6.92 0.91 -16.43
CA ALA A 128 6.54 -0.47 -16.68
C ALA A 128 5.01 -0.62 -16.69
N ALA A 129 4.53 -1.86 -16.94
CA ALA A 129 3.11 -2.17 -16.94
C ALA A 129 2.44 -1.92 -15.57
N ASP A 130 3.20 -1.84 -14.49
CA ASP A 130 2.74 -1.46 -13.15
C ASP A 130 2.41 0.04 -13.02
N GLY A 131 2.74 0.86 -14.03
CA GLY A 131 2.46 2.29 -14.09
C GLY A 131 3.45 3.16 -13.30
N HIS A 132 4.45 2.59 -12.63
CA HIS A 132 5.43 3.38 -11.90
C HIS A 132 6.52 3.90 -12.84
N ALA A 133 6.78 5.21 -12.76
CA ALA A 133 7.83 5.84 -13.54
C ALA A 133 9.22 5.49 -12.99
N SER A 134 10.08 5.03 -13.88
CA SER A 134 11.52 4.86 -13.65
C SER A 134 12.31 5.84 -14.51
N ARG A 135 13.38 6.39 -13.96
CA ARG A 135 14.24 7.34 -14.66
C ARG A 135 15.68 7.15 -14.24
N GLY A 136 16.61 7.52 -15.13
CA GLY A 136 18.04 7.47 -14.83
C GLY A 136 18.85 8.18 -15.91
N SER A 137 20.15 8.19 -15.72
CA SER A 137 21.10 8.74 -16.67
C SER A 137 22.40 7.95 -16.67
N PHE A 138 23.11 7.96 -17.78
CA PHE A 138 24.47 7.47 -17.91
C PHE A 138 25.21 8.28 -18.95
N THR A 139 26.54 8.23 -18.89
CA THR A 139 27.41 8.95 -19.81
C THR A 139 28.20 7.99 -20.70
N PHE A 140 28.55 8.41 -21.92
CA PHE A 140 29.54 7.79 -22.79
C PHE A 140 30.38 8.89 -23.46
N GLU A 141 31.51 8.55 -24.05
CA GLU A 141 32.43 9.51 -24.67
C GLU A 141 32.78 9.08 -26.08
N ILE A 142 32.79 10.01 -27.03
CA ILE A 142 33.32 9.80 -28.39
C ILE A 142 34.68 10.40 -28.41
N ILE A 143 35.74 9.58 -28.68
CA ILE A 143 37.13 9.99 -28.72
C ILE A 143 37.66 10.03 -30.15
N ALA A 144 38.41 11.06 -30.48
CA ALA A 144 39.04 11.14 -31.81
C ALA A 144 40.18 10.12 -31.93
N GLY A 145 40.19 9.34 -33.00
CA GLY A 145 41.37 8.55 -33.40
C GLY A 145 41.55 7.19 -32.72
N ALA A 146 40.53 6.63 -32.04
CA ALA A 146 40.59 5.24 -31.65
C ALA A 146 40.40 4.36 -32.89
N THR A 147 41.43 3.60 -33.25
CA THR A 147 41.36 2.59 -34.31
C THR A 147 40.24 1.58 -33.93
N PRO A 148 39.33 1.26 -34.87
CA PRO A 148 38.35 0.20 -34.60
C PRO A 148 39.11 -1.06 -34.16
N PRO A 149 38.64 -1.80 -33.18
CA PRO A 149 39.21 -3.10 -32.85
C PRO A 149 39.14 -3.95 -34.13
N VAL A 150 40.28 -4.30 -34.68
CA VAL A 150 40.40 -5.24 -35.79
C VAL A 150 39.71 -6.52 -35.31
N ALA A 151 38.70 -6.95 -36.02
CA ALA A 151 38.06 -8.24 -35.79
C ALA A 151 39.13 -9.34 -35.91
N MET A 152 39.68 -9.78 -34.82
CA MET A 152 40.53 -10.98 -34.81
C MET A 152 39.60 -12.17 -34.97
N PRO A 153 39.97 -13.17 -35.80
CA PRO A 153 39.19 -14.39 -35.96
C PRO A 153 39.13 -15.12 -34.64
N ASP A 154 37.99 -15.76 -34.41
CA ASP A 154 37.58 -16.49 -33.24
C ASP A 154 38.66 -17.36 -32.61
N THR A 155 39.43 -16.83 -31.68
CA THR A 155 40.12 -17.61 -30.69
C THR A 155 39.42 -17.35 -29.38
N VAL A 156 38.74 -18.37 -28.89
CA VAL A 156 38.00 -18.38 -27.63
C VAL A 156 38.95 -18.03 -26.47
N ALA A 157 39.01 -16.75 -26.13
CA ALA A 157 39.56 -16.32 -24.84
C ALA A 157 38.44 -16.29 -23.84
N PRO A 158 38.64 -16.85 -22.60
CA PRO A 158 37.59 -16.84 -21.60
C PRO A 158 37.23 -15.38 -21.31
N ALA A 159 35.92 -15.08 -21.42
CA ALA A 159 35.38 -13.79 -21.06
C ALA A 159 35.79 -13.50 -19.62
N ARG A 160 36.66 -12.53 -19.43
CA ARG A 160 36.82 -11.87 -18.15
C ARG A 160 35.46 -11.23 -17.83
N ASP A 161 34.83 -11.74 -16.83
CA ASP A 161 33.58 -11.22 -16.24
C ASP A 161 33.79 -9.77 -15.77
N GLY A 162 33.83 -8.88 -16.74
CA GLY A 162 33.66 -7.45 -16.52
C GLY A 162 32.14 -7.15 -16.42
N HIS A 163 31.41 -7.72 -15.50
CA HIS A 163 30.18 -7.16 -15.03
C HIS A 163 30.52 -5.85 -14.31
N ALA A 164 30.83 -4.81 -15.08
CA ALA A 164 30.71 -3.45 -14.60
C ALA A 164 29.23 -3.30 -14.24
N LEU A 165 28.89 -3.56 -12.99
CA LEU A 165 27.64 -3.14 -12.39
C LEU A 165 27.45 -1.70 -12.83
N ILE A 166 26.45 -1.45 -13.67
CA ILE A 166 26.04 -0.10 -14.02
C ILE A 166 25.65 0.51 -12.69
N ARG A 167 26.61 1.13 -12.02
CA ARG A 167 26.29 2.10 -10.99
C ARG A 167 25.64 3.22 -11.78
N VAL A 168 24.32 3.10 -11.96
CA VAL A 168 23.51 4.28 -12.18
C VAL A 168 23.93 5.18 -11.03
N ASP A 169 24.65 6.27 -11.32
CA ASP A 169 24.75 7.37 -10.37
C ASP A 169 23.29 7.80 -10.17
N SER A 170 22.61 7.06 -9.31
CA SER A 170 21.41 7.52 -8.66
C SER A 170 21.89 8.82 -8.03
N THR A 171 21.50 9.93 -8.66
CA THR A 171 21.59 11.26 -8.08
C THR A 171 21.47 11.09 -6.59
N ALA A 172 22.51 11.45 -5.85
CA ALA A 172 22.75 11.22 -4.43
C ALA A 172 21.42 10.99 -3.70
N GLU A 173 21.23 9.82 -3.07
CA GLU A 173 19.95 9.43 -2.46
C GLU A 173 19.41 10.65 -1.74
N GLU A 174 18.44 11.31 -2.35
CA GLU A 174 17.86 12.50 -1.73
C GLU A 174 17.24 12.02 -0.42
N PRO A 175 17.64 12.60 0.73
CA PRO A 175 17.21 12.10 2.01
C PRO A 175 15.67 12.03 2.03
N PRO A 176 15.06 10.96 2.57
CA PRO A 176 13.63 10.78 2.58
C PRO A 176 12.97 11.99 3.23
N ARG A 177 12.17 12.72 2.46
CA ARG A 177 11.50 13.96 2.90
C ARG A 177 10.01 13.80 2.90
N LEU A 178 9.37 14.52 3.83
CA LEU A 178 7.91 14.68 3.82
C LEU A 178 7.57 15.64 2.64
N ASN A 179 7.27 15.07 1.50
CA ASN A 179 6.84 15.78 0.29
C ASN A 179 5.31 15.74 0.13
N ALA A 180 4.77 16.45 -0.85
CA ALA A 180 3.33 16.48 -1.11
C ALA A 180 2.73 15.07 -1.33
N THR A 181 3.48 14.15 -1.94
CA THR A 181 3.07 12.76 -2.16
C THR A 181 2.93 12.00 -0.84
N ALA A 182 3.92 12.13 0.06
CA ALA A 182 3.87 11.48 1.38
C ALA A 182 2.74 12.08 2.24
N ALA A 183 2.51 13.40 2.18
CA ALA A 183 1.40 14.04 2.87
C ALA A 183 0.04 13.52 2.38
N THR A 184 -0.15 13.37 1.06
CA THR A 184 -1.38 12.83 0.48
C THR A 184 -1.59 11.37 0.90
N ARG A 185 -0.55 10.54 0.88
CA ARG A 185 -0.62 9.14 1.36
C ARG A 185 -0.96 9.06 2.84
N TRP A 186 -0.42 9.94 3.65
CA TRP A 186 -0.77 10.02 5.06
C TRP A 186 -2.26 10.31 5.26
N LEU A 187 -2.83 11.28 4.50
CA LEU A 187 -4.27 11.59 4.53
C LEU A 187 -5.11 10.39 4.06
N GLU A 188 -4.69 9.70 3.00
CA GLU A 188 -5.34 8.46 2.54
C GLU A 188 -5.38 7.40 3.64
N PHE A 189 -4.25 7.16 4.34
CA PHE A 189 -4.18 6.18 5.42
C PHE A 189 -5.09 6.56 6.58
N VAL A 190 -5.07 7.82 7.03
CA VAL A 190 -5.95 8.29 8.13
C VAL A 190 -7.42 8.14 7.76
N ALA A 191 -7.79 8.52 6.54
CA ALA A 191 -9.17 8.41 6.07
C ALA A 191 -9.61 6.95 5.90
N MET A 192 -8.74 6.08 5.37
CA MET A 192 -8.98 4.64 5.28
C MET A 192 -9.20 4.02 6.67
N LEU A 193 -8.35 4.36 7.65
CA LEU A 193 -8.53 3.92 9.04
C LEU A 193 -9.89 4.34 9.60
N ALA A 194 -10.33 5.58 9.33
CA ALA A 194 -11.61 6.07 9.80
C ALA A 194 -12.80 5.29 9.19
N VAL A 195 -12.75 4.96 7.89
CA VAL A 195 -13.80 4.19 7.22
C VAL A 195 -13.86 2.76 7.74
N VAL A 196 -12.73 2.04 7.74
CA VAL A 196 -12.64 0.66 8.24
C VAL A 196 -12.98 0.60 9.72
N GLY A 197 -12.44 1.54 10.50
CA GLY A 197 -12.69 1.64 11.94
C GLY A 197 -14.17 1.86 12.27
N ALA A 198 -14.87 2.69 11.52
CA ALA A 198 -16.32 2.91 11.68
C ALA A 198 -17.11 1.63 11.45
N VAL A 199 -16.77 0.85 10.42
CA VAL A 199 -17.39 -0.44 10.12
C VAL A 199 -17.10 -1.46 11.22
N VAL A 200 -15.84 -1.61 11.64
CA VAL A 200 -15.43 -2.53 12.71
C VAL A 200 -16.04 -2.13 14.04
N PHE A 201 -16.04 -0.86 14.38
CA PHE A 201 -16.65 -0.35 15.59
C PHE A 201 -18.15 -0.70 15.66
N ARG A 202 -18.89 -0.45 14.58
CA ARG A 202 -20.33 -0.76 14.52
C ARG A 202 -20.63 -2.26 14.51
N LEU A 203 -19.92 -3.04 13.68
CA LEU A 203 -20.23 -4.44 13.48
C LEU A 203 -19.63 -5.37 14.54
N VAL A 204 -18.55 -4.96 15.20
CA VAL A 204 -17.84 -5.79 16.18
C VAL A 204 -17.93 -5.17 17.57
N VAL A 205 -17.36 -3.98 17.78
CA VAL A 205 -17.24 -3.38 19.14
C VAL A 205 -18.61 -3.12 19.75
N LEU A 206 -19.52 -2.41 19.05
CA LEU A 206 -20.86 -2.15 19.58
C LEU A 206 -21.66 -3.44 19.83
N ARG A 207 -21.52 -4.45 18.95
CA ARG A 207 -22.20 -5.74 19.16
C ARG A 207 -21.64 -6.51 20.35
N LEU A 208 -20.33 -6.45 20.58
CA LEU A 208 -19.72 -7.05 21.78
C LEU A 208 -20.17 -6.33 23.06
N ALA A 209 -20.21 -4.99 23.05
CA ALA A 209 -20.70 -4.20 24.18
C ALA A 209 -22.15 -4.51 24.52
N GLN A 210 -23.04 -4.63 23.51
CA GLN A 210 -24.46 -5.00 23.72
C GLN A 210 -24.65 -6.43 24.25
N ARG A 211 -23.83 -7.39 23.77
CA ARG A 211 -23.91 -8.80 24.24
C ARG A 211 -23.45 -8.99 25.67
N ALA A 212 -22.44 -8.21 26.08
CA ALA A 212 -21.91 -8.32 27.44
C ALA A 212 -22.86 -7.81 28.53
N ARG A 213 -24.06 -7.28 28.16
CA ARG A 213 -25.07 -6.70 29.10
C ARG A 213 -24.48 -5.71 30.11
N LEU A 214 -23.35 -5.13 29.80
CA LEU A 214 -22.63 -4.18 30.65
C LEU A 214 -23.27 -2.78 30.50
N GLY A 215 -24.46 -2.58 31.11
CA GLY A 215 -25.24 -1.36 31.01
C GLY A 215 -25.95 -1.26 29.64
N ALA A 216 -27.28 -1.39 29.60
CA ALA A 216 -28.03 -1.17 28.37
C ALA A 216 -27.86 0.30 27.96
N LEU A 217 -27.18 0.54 26.80
CA LEU A 217 -27.18 1.86 26.18
C LEU A 217 -28.62 2.23 25.86
N PRO A 218 -29.11 3.40 26.30
CA PRO A 218 -30.44 3.86 25.89
C PRO A 218 -30.50 3.88 24.35
N ASP A 219 -31.64 3.48 23.78
CA ASP A 219 -31.82 3.35 22.34
C ASP A 219 -31.50 4.67 21.62
N ASP A 220 -31.90 5.81 22.19
CA ASP A 220 -31.62 7.14 21.66
C ASP A 220 -30.08 7.42 21.58
N THR A 221 -29.35 7.10 22.63
CA THR A 221 -27.89 7.25 22.68
C THR A 221 -27.21 6.34 21.66
N LEU A 222 -27.70 5.13 21.47
CA LEU A 222 -27.20 4.20 20.47
C LEU A 222 -27.40 4.76 19.04
N VAL A 223 -28.57 5.34 18.78
CA VAL A 223 -28.86 5.98 17.47
C VAL A 223 -27.93 7.14 17.22
N GLU A 224 -27.69 8.01 18.21
CA GLU A 224 -26.77 9.15 18.09
C GLU A 224 -25.32 8.71 17.84
N ILE A 225 -24.85 7.68 18.54
CA ILE A 225 -23.51 7.11 18.33
C ILE A 225 -23.40 6.56 16.91
N VAL A 226 -24.37 5.76 16.46
CA VAL A 226 -24.36 5.16 15.11
C VAL A 226 -24.37 6.23 14.03
N ASP A 227 -25.18 7.29 14.21
CA ASP A 227 -25.22 8.42 13.27
C ASP A 227 -23.91 9.22 13.27
N SER A 228 -23.25 9.38 14.42
CA SER A 228 -21.95 10.03 14.51
C SER A 228 -20.84 9.20 13.82
N VAL A 229 -20.82 7.89 14.06
CA VAL A 229 -19.92 6.96 13.39
C VAL A 229 -20.09 7.01 11.87
N ARG A 230 -21.35 7.05 11.41
CA ARG A 230 -21.66 7.20 9.99
C ARG A 230 -21.17 8.52 9.40
N ARG A 231 -21.37 9.65 10.10
CA ARG A 231 -20.88 10.98 9.65
C ARG A 231 -19.37 11.00 9.57
N LEU A 232 -18.67 10.48 10.56
CA LEU A 232 -17.21 10.36 10.54
C LEU A 232 -16.73 9.57 9.31
N ALA A 233 -17.33 8.41 9.04
CA ALA A 233 -17.01 7.59 7.89
C ALA A 233 -17.30 8.31 6.55
N GLN A 234 -18.40 9.03 6.44
CA GLN A 234 -18.75 9.80 5.23
C GLN A 234 -17.76 10.94 4.98
N SER A 235 -17.34 11.67 6.03
CA SER A 235 -16.30 12.70 5.90
C SER A 235 -14.97 12.08 5.46
N ALA A 236 -14.62 10.92 5.99
CA ALA A 236 -13.43 10.19 5.59
C ALA A 236 -13.49 9.70 4.13
N LEU A 237 -14.67 9.27 3.63
CA LEU A 237 -14.85 8.91 2.23
C LEU A 237 -14.67 10.10 1.29
N VAL A 238 -15.15 11.28 1.66
CA VAL A 238 -14.92 12.51 0.90
C VAL A 238 -13.43 12.83 0.83
N LEU A 239 -12.73 12.71 1.96
CA LEU A 239 -11.29 12.93 2.00
C LEU A 239 -10.53 11.90 1.14
N LEU A 240 -10.93 10.61 1.19
CA LEU A 240 -10.37 9.57 0.33
C LEU A 240 -10.57 9.85 -1.15
N LEU A 241 -11.76 10.33 -1.53
CA LEU A 241 -12.04 10.66 -2.93
C LEU A 241 -11.16 11.83 -3.40
N ILE A 242 -11.04 12.88 -2.60
CA ILE A 242 -10.17 14.04 -2.91
C ILE A 242 -8.72 13.57 -3.05
N ALA A 243 -8.24 12.77 -2.10
CA ALA A 243 -6.88 12.24 -2.13
C ALA A 243 -6.64 11.31 -3.33
N ALA A 244 -7.61 10.46 -3.69
CA ALA A 244 -7.53 9.57 -4.85
C ALA A 244 -7.44 10.36 -6.17
N VAL A 245 -8.24 11.43 -6.32
CA VAL A 245 -8.19 12.31 -7.49
C VAL A 245 -6.83 13.02 -7.57
N TRP A 246 -6.38 13.60 -6.47
CA TRP A 246 -5.06 14.25 -6.41
C TRP A 246 -3.93 13.29 -6.79
N ARG A 247 -3.95 12.10 -6.19
CA ARG A 247 -2.94 11.06 -6.45
C ARG A 247 -2.94 10.61 -7.91
N PHE A 248 -4.13 10.51 -8.53
CA PHE A 248 -4.23 10.18 -9.95
C PHE A 248 -3.51 11.21 -10.83
N PHE A 249 -3.75 12.49 -10.60
CA PHE A 249 -3.07 13.55 -11.36
C PHE A 249 -1.58 13.64 -11.04
N ALA A 250 -1.17 13.43 -9.79
CA ALA A 250 0.23 13.39 -9.40
C ALA A 250 0.99 12.25 -10.11
N GLU A 251 0.40 11.05 -10.17
CA GLU A 251 0.99 9.91 -10.87
C GLU A 251 1.02 10.14 -12.38
N ALA A 252 -0.09 10.63 -12.96
CA ALA A 252 -0.13 10.98 -14.37
C ALA A 252 0.97 11.99 -14.73
N SER A 253 1.18 13.03 -13.92
CA SER A 253 2.23 14.02 -14.13
C SER A 253 3.64 13.43 -13.99
N ALA A 254 3.84 12.52 -13.04
CA ALA A 254 5.12 11.85 -12.83
C ALA A 254 5.50 10.95 -14.03
N VAL A 255 4.51 10.25 -14.59
CA VAL A 255 4.69 9.33 -15.72
C VAL A 255 4.84 10.11 -17.05
N LEU A 256 4.02 11.14 -17.28
CA LEU A 256 4.04 11.93 -18.52
C LEU A 256 5.22 12.91 -18.59
N GLY A 257 5.71 13.36 -17.43
CA GLY A 257 6.71 14.44 -17.33
C GLY A 257 6.13 15.85 -17.59
N PRO A 258 6.93 16.91 -17.36
CA PRO A 258 6.44 18.29 -17.29
C PRO A 258 5.95 18.85 -18.63
N ASP A 259 6.39 18.27 -19.75
CA ASP A 259 6.16 18.84 -21.10
C ASP A 259 4.90 18.27 -21.80
N ARG A 260 4.17 17.35 -21.18
CA ARG A 260 2.93 16.78 -21.75
C ARG A 260 1.71 17.10 -20.94
N SER A 261 0.67 17.59 -21.63
CA SER A 261 -0.67 17.65 -21.05
C SER A 261 -1.25 16.24 -20.86
N VAL A 262 -2.05 16.08 -19.83
CA VAL A 262 -2.80 14.85 -19.56
C VAL A 262 -3.92 14.74 -20.61
N ASP A 263 -3.68 14.02 -21.69
CA ASP A 263 -4.66 13.77 -22.73
C ASP A 263 -5.44 12.45 -22.49
N ARG A 264 -6.46 12.20 -23.34
CA ARG A 264 -7.30 11.01 -23.21
C ARG A 264 -6.54 9.70 -23.42
N LEU A 265 -5.50 9.71 -24.26
CA LEU A 265 -4.68 8.51 -24.52
C LEU A 265 -3.83 8.18 -23.30
N ALA A 266 -3.18 9.17 -22.70
CA ALA A 266 -2.41 9.03 -21.49
C ALA A 266 -3.28 8.53 -20.32
N LEU A 267 -4.48 9.06 -20.15
CA LEU A 267 -5.45 8.58 -19.15
C LEU A 267 -5.80 7.11 -19.34
N ARG A 268 -6.14 6.71 -20.57
CA ARG A 268 -6.49 5.30 -20.89
C ARG A 268 -5.30 4.37 -20.64
N THR A 269 -4.10 4.79 -21.02
CA THR A 269 -2.89 3.99 -20.81
C THR A 269 -2.59 3.81 -19.34
N LEU A 270 -2.68 4.88 -18.54
CA LEU A 270 -2.48 4.82 -17.09
C LEU A 270 -3.52 3.91 -16.40
N LEU A 271 -4.80 4.05 -16.77
CA LEU A 271 -5.86 3.19 -16.25
C LEU A 271 -5.72 1.72 -16.67
N GLY A 272 -5.05 1.43 -17.79
CA GLY A 272 -4.74 0.09 -18.25
C GLY A 272 -3.56 -0.57 -17.52
N THR A 273 -2.81 0.18 -16.71
CA THR A 273 -1.76 -0.38 -15.86
C THR A 273 -2.33 -1.07 -14.62
N SER A 274 -1.55 -1.90 -13.98
CA SER A 274 -1.94 -2.51 -12.69
C SER A 274 -2.13 -1.47 -11.59
N TRP A 275 -1.33 -0.39 -11.60
CA TRP A 275 -1.54 0.74 -10.72
C TRP A 275 -2.93 1.36 -10.94
N GLY A 276 -3.29 1.61 -12.20
CA GLY A 276 -4.60 2.14 -12.57
C GLY A 276 -5.74 1.22 -12.15
N LEU A 277 -5.59 -0.11 -12.31
CA LEU A 277 -6.57 -1.08 -11.84
C LEU A 277 -6.71 -1.06 -10.32
N GLY A 278 -5.61 -1.00 -9.57
CA GLY A 278 -5.64 -0.86 -8.11
C GLY A 278 -6.31 0.43 -7.66
N TRP A 279 -6.02 1.54 -8.34
CA TRP A 279 -6.68 2.82 -8.11
C TRP A 279 -8.20 2.75 -8.36
N LEU A 280 -8.63 2.12 -9.46
CA LEU A 280 -10.04 1.89 -9.76
C LEU A 280 -10.73 1.05 -8.68
N VAL A 281 -10.10 -0.02 -8.19
CA VAL A 281 -10.61 -0.84 -7.06
C VAL A 281 -10.85 0.05 -5.84
N GLY A 282 -9.92 0.95 -5.52
CA GLY A 282 -10.05 1.90 -4.42
C GLY A 282 -11.24 2.86 -4.60
N VAL A 283 -11.38 3.47 -5.79
CA VAL A 283 -12.48 4.39 -6.11
C VAL A 283 -13.83 3.68 -6.08
N ILE A 284 -13.92 2.47 -6.67
CA ILE A 284 -15.12 1.63 -6.58
C ILE A 284 -15.44 1.33 -5.12
N GLY A 285 -14.43 1.01 -4.31
CA GLY A 285 -14.58 0.80 -2.87
C GLY A 285 -15.17 2.01 -2.15
N VAL A 286 -14.71 3.21 -2.46
CA VAL A 286 -15.27 4.47 -1.92
C VAL A 286 -16.73 4.64 -2.31
N VAL A 287 -17.09 4.39 -3.57
CA VAL A 287 -18.49 4.49 -4.05
C VAL A 287 -19.39 3.46 -3.36
N VAL A 288 -18.96 2.20 -3.29
CA VAL A 288 -19.70 1.12 -2.64
C VAL A 288 -19.90 1.41 -1.14
N ALA A 289 -18.85 1.88 -0.45
CA ALA A 289 -18.97 2.27 0.96
C ALA A 289 -19.92 3.46 1.14
N ALA A 290 -19.88 4.47 0.25
CA ALA A 290 -20.79 5.61 0.29
C ALA A 290 -22.25 5.20 0.09
N ILE A 291 -22.52 4.27 -0.84
CA ILE A 291 -23.85 3.67 -1.03
C ILE A 291 -24.28 2.97 0.27
N GLY A 292 -23.42 2.14 0.86
CA GLY A 292 -23.69 1.44 2.11
C GLY A 292 -24.07 2.40 3.25
N PHE A 293 -23.29 3.45 3.49
CA PHE A 293 -23.60 4.46 4.50
C PHE A 293 -24.85 5.30 4.18
N SER A 294 -25.19 5.47 2.91
CA SER A 294 -26.43 6.13 2.49
C SER A 294 -27.66 5.25 2.76
N MET A 295 -27.54 3.94 2.56
CA MET A 295 -28.60 2.96 2.91
C MET A 295 -28.88 2.95 4.41
N VAL A 296 -27.85 3.01 5.26
CA VAL A 296 -28.00 3.11 6.72
C VAL A 296 -28.84 4.33 7.09
N ARG A 297 -28.63 5.48 6.45
CA ARG A 297 -29.41 6.70 6.72
C ARG A 297 -30.88 6.56 6.33
N ARG A 298 -31.19 5.92 5.19
CA ARG A 298 -32.55 5.85 4.62
C ARG A 298 -33.41 4.76 5.25
N VAL A 299 -32.84 3.60 5.52
CA VAL A 299 -33.58 2.37 5.85
C VAL A 299 -33.20 1.79 7.22
N ARG A 300 -32.16 2.33 7.88
CA ARG A 300 -31.59 1.86 9.17
C ARG A 300 -31.29 0.34 9.22
N THR A 301 -30.94 -0.25 8.07
CA THR A 301 -30.75 -1.69 7.94
C THR A 301 -29.29 -2.11 8.17
N GLU A 302 -29.11 -3.32 8.71
CA GLU A 302 -27.80 -3.97 8.80
C GLU A 302 -27.17 -4.20 7.42
N ALA A 303 -27.98 -4.33 6.36
CA ALA A 303 -27.53 -4.48 4.99
C ALA A 303 -26.64 -3.31 4.55
N GLY A 304 -26.96 -2.06 4.93
CA GLY A 304 -26.13 -0.90 4.62
C GLY A 304 -24.71 -1.01 5.21
N TRP A 305 -24.58 -1.54 6.43
CA TRP A 305 -23.27 -1.76 7.06
C TRP A 305 -22.49 -2.89 6.39
N VAL A 306 -23.15 -3.90 5.87
CA VAL A 306 -22.51 -4.98 5.10
C VAL A 306 -21.98 -4.44 3.75
N VAL A 307 -22.78 -3.63 3.05
CA VAL A 307 -22.34 -2.97 1.80
C VAL A 307 -21.16 -2.03 2.08
N ALA A 308 -21.23 -1.25 3.18
CA ALA A 308 -20.11 -0.40 3.58
C ALA A 308 -18.83 -1.21 3.90
N ALA A 309 -18.98 -2.40 4.52
CA ALA A 309 -17.85 -3.29 4.79
C ALA A 309 -17.22 -3.86 3.52
N LEU A 310 -18.01 -4.19 2.49
CA LEU A 310 -17.49 -4.60 1.18
C LEU A 310 -16.71 -3.49 0.51
N GLY A 311 -17.23 -2.25 0.54
CA GLY A 311 -16.51 -1.09 0.05
C GLY A 311 -15.21 -0.82 0.83
N ALA A 312 -15.25 -0.91 2.16
CA ALA A 312 -14.07 -0.75 3.01
C ALA A 312 -13.01 -1.83 2.72
N MET A 313 -13.40 -3.06 2.41
CA MET A 313 -12.48 -4.12 1.99
C MET A 313 -11.79 -3.78 0.67
N ALA A 314 -12.51 -3.27 -0.34
CA ALA A 314 -11.93 -2.84 -1.60
C ALA A 314 -10.93 -1.66 -1.38
N ILE A 315 -11.25 -0.71 -0.48
CA ILE A 315 -10.35 0.37 -0.10
C ILE A 315 -9.05 -0.16 0.54
N VAL A 316 -9.12 -1.22 1.35
CA VAL A 316 -7.94 -1.86 1.98
C VAL A 316 -7.09 -2.63 0.96
N ILE A 317 -7.71 -3.23 -0.06
CA ILE A 317 -7.02 -3.98 -1.11
C ILE A 317 -6.23 -3.06 -2.05
N ALA A 318 -6.76 -1.88 -2.33
CA ALA A 318 -6.18 -0.95 -3.30
C ALA A 318 -4.69 -0.59 -3.04
N PRO A 319 -4.23 -0.25 -1.81
CA PRO A 319 -2.82 0.02 -1.54
C PRO A 319 -1.90 -1.17 -1.80
N ALA A 320 -2.34 -2.40 -1.53
CA ALA A 320 -1.55 -3.60 -1.80
C ALA A 320 -1.33 -3.81 -3.31
N LEU A 321 -2.36 -3.50 -4.14
CA LEU A 321 -2.26 -3.59 -5.59
C LEU A 321 -1.43 -2.46 -6.22
N THR A 322 -1.40 -1.27 -5.61
CA THR A 322 -0.69 -0.10 -6.13
C THR A 322 0.69 0.11 -5.50
N GLY A 323 1.11 -0.76 -4.58
CA GLY A 323 2.35 -0.64 -3.82
C GLY A 323 3.37 -1.72 -4.13
N HIS A 324 4.51 -1.68 -3.43
CA HIS A 324 5.64 -2.60 -3.62
C HIS A 324 5.33 -4.08 -3.30
N ALA A 325 4.22 -4.36 -2.64
CA ALA A 325 3.78 -5.74 -2.38
C ALA A 325 3.47 -6.49 -3.69
N SER A 326 3.03 -5.77 -4.73
CA SER A 326 2.74 -6.32 -6.05
C SER A 326 3.99 -6.70 -6.86
N SER A 327 5.18 -6.28 -6.43
CA SER A 327 6.47 -6.54 -7.10
C SER A 327 7.44 -7.39 -6.28
N THR A 328 7.13 -7.71 -5.01
CA THR A 328 8.04 -8.46 -4.12
C THR A 328 7.73 -9.96 -4.17
N PRO A 329 8.60 -10.84 -4.70
CA PRO A 329 8.42 -12.28 -4.68
C PRO A 329 8.54 -12.87 -3.25
N PRO A 330 7.72 -13.89 -2.89
CA PRO A 330 6.60 -14.45 -3.65
C PRO A 330 5.36 -13.53 -3.59
N ILE A 331 4.92 -13.05 -4.76
CA ILE A 331 3.94 -11.95 -4.90
C ILE A 331 2.64 -12.22 -4.12
N ALA A 332 2.07 -13.42 -4.26
CA ALA A 332 0.82 -13.76 -3.59
C ALA A 332 0.92 -13.64 -2.06
N LEU A 333 2.03 -14.10 -1.48
CA LEU A 333 2.29 -14.00 -0.05
C LEU A 333 2.47 -12.54 0.38
N SER A 334 3.25 -11.77 -0.37
CA SER A 334 3.48 -10.35 -0.10
C SER A 334 2.19 -9.54 -0.12
N LEU A 335 1.31 -9.78 -1.10
CA LEU A 335 -0.01 -9.15 -1.20
C LEU A 335 -0.90 -9.51 -0.01
N VAL A 336 -0.99 -10.80 0.35
CA VAL A 336 -1.82 -11.26 1.48
C VAL A 336 -1.31 -10.66 2.79
N LEU A 337 0.00 -10.65 3.02
CA LEU A 337 0.58 -10.07 4.22
C LEU A 337 0.31 -8.56 4.32
N ASP A 338 0.45 -7.83 3.22
CA ASP A 338 0.20 -6.39 3.18
C ASP A 338 -1.28 -6.08 3.41
N MET A 339 -2.18 -6.81 2.75
CA MET A 339 -3.63 -6.67 2.96
C MET A 339 -4.03 -6.95 4.41
N LEU A 340 -3.53 -8.02 5.02
CA LEU A 340 -3.80 -8.37 6.42
C LEU A 340 -3.22 -7.31 7.37
N HIS A 341 -2.02 -6.81 7.08
CA HIS A 341 -1.38 -5.74 7.85
C HIS A 341 -2.22 -4.47 7.85
N VAL A 342 -2.60 -4.01 6.66
CA VAL A 342 -3.41 -2.78 6.48
C VAL A 342 -4.81 -2.95 7.09
N LEU A 343 -5.45 -4.10 6.90
CA LEU A 343 -6.76 -4.39 7.48
C LEU A 343 -6.71 -4.38 9.01
N ALA A 344 -5.74 -5.09 9.61
CA ALA A 344 -5.60 -5.18 11.05
C ALA A 344 -5.25 -3.83 11.68
N ALA A 345 -4.32 -3.07 11.08
CA ALA A 345 -3.98 -1.73 11.52
C ALA A 345 -5.19 -0.79 11.44
N SER A 346 -5.95 -0.85 10.34
CA SER A 346 -7.16 -0.04 10.15
C SER A 346 -8.28 -0.43 11.12
N ALA A 347 -8.47 -1.72 11.38
CA ALA A 347 -9.44 -2.20 12.35
C ALA A 347 -9.10 -1.75 13.77
N TRP A 348 -7.84 -1.85 14.18
CA TRP A 348 -7.38 -1.45 15.51
C TRP A 348 -7.42 0.06 15.71
N LEU A 349 -6.58 0.79 14.96
CA LEU A 349 -6.42 2.23 15.14
C LEU A 349 -7.66 3.01 14.70
N GLY A 350 -8.34 2.54 13.64
CA GLY A 350 -9.58 3.14 13.16
C GLY A 350 -10.76 2.95 14.13
N ALA A 351 -10.88 1.78 14.78
CA ALA A 351 -11.90 1.60 15.82
C ALA A 351 -11.59 2.43 17.07
N LEU A 352 -10.29 2.62 17.42
CA LEU A 352 -9.87 3.53 18.49
C LEU A 352 -10.22 4.99 18.16
N LEU A 353 -9.94 5.43 16.93
CA LEU A 353 -10.32 6.75 16.42
C LEU A 353 -11.84 6.95 16.50
N THR A 354 -12.60 5.97 16.04
CA THR A 354 -14.07 5.99 16.08
C THR A 354 -14.61 6.04 17.52
N LEU A 355 -14.03 5.27 18.42
CA LEU A 355 -14.35 5.30 19.84
C LEU A 355 -14.15 6.70 20.43
N LEU A 356 -12.97 7.33 20.18
CA LEU A 356 -12.62 8.62 20.76
C LEU A 356 -13.42 9.78 20.18
N PHE A 357 -13.62 9.83 18.86
CA PHE A 357 -14.21 11.00 18.20
C PHE A 357 -15.69 10.85 17.87
N ALA A 358 -16.22 9.64 17.72
CA ALA A 358 -17.61 9.43 17.34
C ALA A 358 -18.48 8.86 18.48
N ALA A 359 -17.93 8.05 19.40
CA ALA A 359 -18.74 7.43 20.46
C ALA A 359 -18.63 8.16 21.82
N LEU A 360 -17.40 8.42 22.30
CA LEU A 360 -17.20 9.01 23.63
C LEU A 360 -17.80 10.40 23.83
N PRO A 361 -17.84 11.32 22.86
CA PRO A 361 -18.46 12.62 23.03
C PRO A 361 -19.96 12.52 23.37
N PHE A 362 -20.68 11.58 22.73
CA PHE A 362 -22.09 11.34 22.98
C PHE A 362 -22.34 10.66 24.33
N VAL A 363 -21.52 9.68 24.70
CA VAL A 363 -21.61 9.04 26.03
C VAL A 363 -21.44 10.04 27.17
N ARG A 364 -20.67 11.11 26.97
CA ARG A 364 -20.42 12.15 27.99
C ARG A 364 -21.42 13.30 27.97
N GLY A 365 -22.01 13.59 26.82
CA GLY A 365 -22.87 14.76 26.60
C GLY A 365 -24.35 14.54 26.92
N THR A 366 -24.79 13.29 27.07
CA THR A 366 -26.21 12.99 27.23
C THR A 366 -26.68 13.30 28.66
N ARG A 367 -27.64 14.21 28.82
CA ARG A 367 -28.21 14.62 30.12
C ARG A 367 -28.84 13.45 30.91
N ALA A 368 -29.37 12.43 30.23
CA ALA A 368 -29.87 11.20 30.85
C ALA A 368 -28.78 10.43 31.63
N MET A 369 -27.49 10.66 31.32
CA MET A 369 -26.37 10.02 31.98
C MET A 369 -25.92 10.70 33.28
N SER A 370 -26.41 11.90 33.57
CA SER A 370 -26.12 12.61 34.83
C SER A 370 -26.58 11.83 36.09
N ALA A 371 -27.53 10.90 35.91
CA ALA A 371 -28.06 10.06 37.00
C ALA A 371 -27.28 8.74 37.21
N ILE A 372 -26.60 8.20 36.16
CA ILE A 372 -25.96 6.87 36.19
C ILE A 372 -24.44 6.97 36.15
N GLY A 373 -23.89 8.12 35.74
CA GLY A 373 -22.47 8.31 35.47
C GLY A 373 -22.04 7.79 34.08
N SER A 374 -21.08 8.46 33.43
CA SER A 374 -20.54 8.06 32.13
C SER A 374 -19.52 6.91 32.25
N GLY A 375 -18.96 6.69 33.43
CA GLY A 375 -17.88 5.72 33.70
C GLY A 375 -18.22 4.28 33.30
N PRO A 376 -19.37 3.70 33.68
CA PRO A 376 -19.74 2.32 33.34
C PRO A 376 -19.87 2.08 31.82
N LEU A 377 -20.42 3.05 31.08
CA LEU A 377 -20.58 2.93 29.61
C LEU A 377 -19.26 3.06 28.87
N VAL A 378 -18.41 4.00 29.27
CA VAL A 378 -17.06 4.09 28.75
C VAL A 378 -16.32 2.78 29.00
N ALA A 379 -16.44 2.23 30.22
CA ALA A 379 -15.83 0.93 30.56
C ALA A 379 -16.33 -0.20 29.68
N SER A 380 -17.64 -0.24 29.38
CA SER A 380 -18.24 -1.23 28.48
C SER A 380 -17.68 -1.18 27.08
N LEU A 381 -17.61 0.02 26.47
CA LEU A 381 -17.08 0.22 25.13
C LEU A 381 -15.58 -0.13 25.05
N VAL A 382 -14.80 0.29 26.06
CA VAL A 382 -13.35 -0.01 26.10
C VAL A 382 -13.10 -1.52 26.28
N ARG A 383 -13.85 -2.20 27.16
CA ARG A 383 -13.76 -3.66 27.32
C ARG A 383 -14.15 -4.41 26.05
N ALA A 384 -15.16 -3.92 25.33
CA ALA A 384 -15.56 -4.50 24.04
C ALA A 384 -14.54 -4.24 22.91
N PHE A 385 -13.83 -3.12 22.95
CA PHE A 385 -12.75 -2.78 22.00
C PHE A 385 -11.48 -3.61 22.25
N HIS A 386 -11.18 -3.93 23.50
CA HIS A 386 -9.92 -4.57 23.89
C HIS A 386 -9.56 -5.86 23.11
N PRO A 387 -10.46 -6.85 22.92
CA PRO A 387 -10.12 -8.05 22.13
C PRO A 387 -9.83 -7.73 20.66
N VAL A 388 -10.45 -6.68 20.10
CA VAL A 388 -10.14 -6.22 18.74
C VAL A 388 -8.72 -5.66 18.69
N ALA A 389 -8.35 -4.82 19.67
CA ALA A 389 -7.02 -4.25 19.76
C ALA A 389 -5.93 -5.32 19.90
N LEU A 390 -6.12 -6.32 20.77
CA LEU A 390 -5.14 -7.39 20.97
C LEU A 390 -4.96 -8.27 19.73
N THR A 391 -6.06 -8.74 19.13
CA THR A 391 -6.00 -9.61 17.95
C THR A 391 -5.39 -8.88 16.75
N CYS A 392 -5.87 -7.66 16.47
CA CYS A 392 -5.36 -6.88 15.36
C CYS A 392 -3.90 -6.44 15.61
N GLY A 393 -3.54 -6.06 16.83
CA GLY A 393 -2.17 -5.72 17.19
C GLY A 393 -1.20 -6.89 16.97
N ALA A 394 -1.58 -8.11 17.38
CA ALA A 394 -0.80 -9.32 17.12
C ALA A 394 -0.63 -9.57 15.60
N VAL A 395 -1.71 -9.44 14.81
CA VAL A 395 -1.65 -9.58 13.35
C VAL A 395 -0.73 -8.54 12.73
N VAL A 396 -0.80 -7.27 13.16
CA VAL A 396 0.09 -6.19 12.68
C VAL A 396 1.56 -6.51 12.94
N ILE A 397 1.89 -7.01 14.14
CA ILE A 397 3.27 -7.37 14.50
C ILE A 397 3.75 -8.52 13.62
N VAL A 398 3.00 -9.62 13.54
CA VAL A 398 3.40 -10.81 12.76
C VAL A 398 3.56 -10.47 11.28
N THR A 399 2.56 -9.82 10.68
CA THR A 399 2.61 -9.46 9.26
C THR A 399 3.71 -8.43 8.96
N GLY A 400 3.97 -7.51 9.89
CA GLY A 400 5.06 -6.54 9.78
C GLY A 400 6.45 -7.18 9.82
N LEU A 401 6.66 -8.16 10.72
CA LEU A 401 7.91 -8.92 10.79
C LEU A 401 8.12 -9.76 9.51
N CYS A 402 7.09 -10.47 9.05
CA CYS A 402 7.15 -11.23 7.81
C CYS A 402 7.46 -10.33 6.60
N ALA A 403 6.79 -9.17 6.49
CA ALA A 403 7.04 -8.23 5.41
C ALA A 403 8.46 -7.64 5.46
N THR A 404 9.00 -7.38 6.65
CA THR A 404 10.38 -6.93 6.84
C THR A 404 11.37 -7.99 6.36
N TRP A 405 11.16 -9.25 6.77
CA TRP A 405 11.98 -10.38 6.34
C TRP A 405 12.00 -10.58 4.82
N LEU A 406 10.86 -10.42 4.16
CA LEU A 406 10.76 -10.56 2.70
C LEU A 406 11.45 -9.43 1.91
N ARG A 407 11.52 -8.21 2.49
CA ARG A 407 12.00 -7.01 1.79
C ARG A 407 13.45 -6.65 2.06
N LEU A 408 14.02 -7.11 3.16
CA LEU A 408 15.41 -6.81 3.52
C LEU A 408 16.33 -7.96 3.08
N PRO A 409 17.35 -7.68 2.24
CA PRO A 409 18.32 -8.70 1.81
C PRO A 409 19.25 -9.14 2.96
N ALA A 410 19.59 -8.23 3.88
CA ALA A 410 20.45 -8.48 5.03
C ALA A 410 20.00 -7.62 6.22
N VAL A 411 20.30 -8.07 7.44
CA VAL A 411 19.99 -7.32 8.66
C VAL A 411 20.76 -5.99 8.72
N SER A 412 21.98 -5.94 8.18
CA SER A 412 22.76 -4.71 8.09
C SER A 412 22.06 -3.61 7.29
N SER A 413 21.23 -3.97 6.31
CA SER A 413 20.43 -3.01 5.51
C SER A 413 19.49 -2.15 6.36
N LEU A 414 19.23 -2.53 7.62
CA LEU A 414 18.43 -1.72 8.55
C LEU A 414 19.10 -0.38 8.89
N TRP A 415 20.40 -0.33 8.98
CA TRP A 415 21.13 0.91 9.31
C TRP A 415 21.93 1.46 8.14
N ASP A 416 22.32 0.62 7.17
CA ASP A 416 23.12 1.04 6.04
C ASP A 416 22.27 1.73 4.94
N SER A 417 20.97 1.38 4.81
CA SER A 417 20.09 1.96 3.80
C SER A 417 19.18 3.08 4.34
N ALA A 418 18.79 4.01 3.47
CA ALA A 418 17.79 5.03 3.81
C ALA A 418 16.44 4.43 4.18
N TYR A 419 16.00 3.39 3.45
CA TYR A 419 14.80 2.62 3.74
C TYR A 419 14.85 1.99 5.14
N GLY A 420 15.96 1.34 5.49
CA GLY A 420 16.16 0.69 6.79
C GLY A 420 16.07 1.68 7.96
N ARG A 421 16.71 2.85 7.83
CA ARG A 421 16.65 3.89 8.87
C ARG A 421 15.22 4.42 9.09
N VAL A 422 14.45 4.63 8.03
CA VAL A 422 13.02 5.01 8.14
C VAL A 422 12.19 3.89 8.76
N LEU A 423 12.48 2.64 8.42
CA LEU A 423 11.84 1.46 9.01
C LEU A 423 12.14 1.36 10.51
N LEU A 424 13.38 1.57 10.94
CA LEU A 424 13.74 1.61 12.37
C LEU A 424 12.98 2.69 13.13
N LEU A 425 12.85 3.88 12.56
CA LEU A 425 12.05 4.96 13.15
C LEU A 425 10.57 4.55 13.28
N LYS A 426 9.99 3.91 12.25
CA LYS A 426 8.64 3.36 12.31
C LYS A 426 8.50 2.34 13.44
N LEU A 427 9.43 1.38 13.56
CA LEU A 427 9.42 0.36 14.59
C LEU A 427 9.53 0.95 16.00
N ALA A 428 10.32 2.00 16.19
CA ALA A 428 10.41 2.72 17.46
C ALA A 428 9.06 3.34 17.88
N PHE A 429 8.36 4.01 16.97
CA PHE A 429 7.03 4.55 17.25
C PHE A 429 6.00 3.44 17.48
N VAL A 430 6.04 2.33 16.73
CA VAL A 430 5.16 1.17 16.95
C VAL A 430 5.38 0.59 18.34
N ALA A 431 6.64 0.46 18.79
CA ALA A 431 6.96 -0.01 20.14
C ALA A 431 6.36 0.90 21.22
N ILE A 432 6.38 2.23 21.02
CA ILE A 432 5.73 3.19 21.94
C ILE A 432 4.21 2.97 21.97
N VAL A 433 3.54 2.81 20.82
CA VAL A 433 2.09 2.54 20.77
C VAL A 433 1.74 1.25 21.50
N VAL A 434 2.49 0.17 21.27
CA VAL A 434 2.29 -1.13 21.94
C VAL A 434 2.51 -1.00 23.45
N MET A 435 3.54 -0.26 23.88
CA MET A 435 3.80 0.00 25.29
C MET A 435 2.67 0.78 25.95
N LEU A 436 2.15 1.84 25.29
CA LEU A 436 1.01 2.61 25.82
C LEU A 436 -0.24 1.73 25.92
N GLY A 437 -0.53 0.90 24.91
CA GLY A 437 -1.61 -0.07 24.93
C GLY A 437 -1.49 -1.09 26.06
N ALA A 438 -0.30 -1.62 26.29
CA ALA A 438 0.00 -2.54 27.40
C ALA A 438 -0.17 -1.86 28.78
N LEU A 439 0.24 -0.61 28.93
CA LEU A 439 0.03 0.19 30.14
C LEU A 439 -1.45 0.43 30.39
N ASN A 440 -2.21 0.78 29.34
CA ASN A 440 -3.66 0.95 29.40
C ASN A 440 -4.35 -0.35 29.84
N TRP A 441 -3.93 -1.47 29.28
CA TRP A 441 -4.46 -2.79 29.64
C TRP A 441 -4.19 -3.15 31.10
N ARG A 442 -2.92 -3.03 31.54
CA ARG A 442 -2.51 -3.49 32.87
C ARG A 442 -2.96 -2.58 34.01
N ARG A 443 -2.96 -1.25 33.80
CA ARG A 443 -3.15 -0.28 34.87
C ARG A 443 -4.52 0.42 34.87
N ILE A 444 -5.08 0.67 33.67
CA ILE A 444 -6.29 1.52 33.56
C ILE A 444 -7.53 0.66 33.38
N LEU A 445 -7.48 -0.41 32.59
CA LEU A 445 -8.64 -1.26 32.32
C LEU A 445 -9.24 -1.89 33.62
N PRO A 446 -8.46 -2.37 34.59
CA PRO A 446 -8.98 -2.90 35.85
C PRO A 446 -9.67 -1.84 36.73
N SER A 447 -9.23 -0.58 36.65
CA SER A 447 -9.76 0.53 37.46
C SER A 447 -10.95 1.24 36.81
N LEU A 448 -11.45 0.76 35.65
CA LEU A 448 -12.59 1.39 34.98
C LEU A 448 -13.89 1.16 35.73
N GLY A 449 -14.58 2.23 36.06
CA GLY A 449 -15.88 2.21 36.75
C GLY A 449 -16.35 3.59 37.22
N ASP A 450 -15.41 4.54 37.32
CA ASP A 450 -15.66 5.92 37.70
C ASP A 450 -15.30 6.93 36.59
N ASP A 451 -15.78 8.16 36.70
CA ASP A 451 -15.58 9.21 35.71
C ASP A 451 -14.10 9.66 35.62
N ARG A 452 -13.32 9.55 36.73
CA ARG A 452 -11.89 9.89 36.73
C ARG A 452 -11.09 8.88 35.89
N SER A 453 -11.38 7.61 36.02
CA SER A 453 -10.77 6.55 35.22
C SER A 453 -11.16 6.67 33.73
N ALA A 454 -12.42 7.02 33.43
CA ALA A 454 -12.89 7.32 32.10
C ALA A 454 -12.16 8.51 31.46
N ALA A 455 -11.88 9.58 32.23
CA ALA A 455 -11.10 10.71 31.74
C ALA A 455 -9.62 10.34 31.48
N ARG A 456 -9.04 9.50 32.34
CA ARG A 456 -7.65 9.04 32.20
C ARG A 456 -7.46 8.19 30.97
N ILE A 457 -8.35 7.20 30.72
CA ILE A 457 -8.23 6.34 29.53
C ILE A 457 -8.38 7.13 28.24
N THR A 458 -9.22 8.17 28.21
CA THR A 458 -9.35 9.03 27.02
C THR A 458 -8.06 9.78 26.69
N ARG A 459 -7.35 10.26 27.71
CA ARG A 459 -6.06 10.96 27.51
C ARG A 459 -4.99 10.00 26.98
N THR A 460 -4.89 8.81 27.56
CA THR A 460 -3.90 7.82 27.13
C THR A 460 -4.22 7.24 25.76
N ALA A 461 -5.49 6.95 25.46
CA ALA A 461 -5.95 6.54 24.13
C ALA A 461 -5.74 7.66 23.09
N GLY A 462 -5.90 8.93 23.48
CA GLY A 462 -5.55 10.07 22.64
C GLY A 462 -4.04 10.12 22.33
N ALA A 463 -3.18 9.85 23.33
CA ALA A 463 -1.74 9.74 23.12
C ALA A 463 -1.38 8.58 22.18
N GLU A 464 -1.99 7.39 22.36
CA GLU A 464 -1.82 6.25 21.42
C GLU A 464 -2.15 6.67 19.98
N LEU A 465 -3.28 7.36 19.78
CA LEU A 465 -3.70 7.78 18.44
C LEU A 465 -2.77 8.85 17.84
N THR A 466 -2.24 9.76 18.66
CA THR A 466 -1.25 10.76 18.22
C THR A 466 0.04 10.07 17.74
N ILE A 467 0.56 9.13 18.52
CA ILE A 467 1.77 8.38 18.11
C ILE A 467 1.46 7.50 16.89
N ALA A 468 0.26 6.90 16.81
CA ALA A 468 -0.18 6.17 15.62
C ALA A 468 -0.23 7.06 14.37
N ALA A 469 -0.66 8.31 14.47
CA ALA A 469 -0.61 9.27 13.37
C ALA A 469 0.83 9.54 12.90
N LEU A 470 1.80 9.59 13.84
CA LEU A 470 3.23 9.67 13.49
C LEU A 470 3.73 8.38 12.82
N VAL A 471 3.31 7.19 13.29
CA VAL A 471 3.60 5.92 12.58
C VAL A 471 3.10 5.97 11.15
N LEU A 472 1.89 6.48 10.91
CA LEU A 472 1.34 6.63 9.56
C LEU A 472 2.13 7.64 8.71
N ALA A 473 2.60 8.74 9.29
CA ALA A 473 3.43 9.72 8.60
C ALA A 473 4.77 9.10 8.16
N VAL A 474 5.45 8.40 9.07
CA VAL A 474 6.67 7.66 8.75
C VAL A 474 6.40 6.55 7.73
N THR A 475 5.25 5.87 7.81
CA THR A 475 4.85 4.85 6.83
C THR A 475 4.63 5.47 5.46
N ALA A 476 4.02 6.66 5.37
CA ALA A 476 3.83 7.37 4.09
C ALA A 476 5.17 7.73 3.43
N VAL A 477 6.16 8.14 4.23
CA VAL A 477 7.54 8.33 3.75
C VAL A 477 8.18 7.02 3.32
N LEU A 478 8.06 5.96 4.13
CA LEU A 478 8.64 4.64 3.87
C LEU A 478 8.13 4.04 2.54
N VAL A 479 6.83 4.13 2.28
CA VAL A 479 6.21 3.62 1.03
C VAL A 479 6.64 4.45 -0.19
N SER A 480 7.11 5.68 0.02
CA SER A 480 7.67 6.54 -1.04
C SER A 480 9.18 6.35 -1.23
N THR A 481 9.84 5.58 -0.36
CA THR A 481 11.27 5.29 -0.41
C THR A 481 11.50 3.93 -1.07
N PRO A 482 12.32 3.81 -2.11
CA PRO A 482 12.61 2.53 -2.73
C PRO A 482 13.31 1.59 -1.73
N PRO A 483 12.95 0.29 -1.71
CA PRO A 483 13.64 -0.69 -0.88
C PRO A 483 15.08 -0.88 -1.36
N PRO A 484 16.03 -1.29 -0.48
CA PRO A 484 17.40 -1.55 -0.88
C PRO A 484 17.43 -2.66 -1.93
N GLU A 485 18.15 -2.42 -3.02
CA GLU A 485 18.33 -3.41 -4.08
C GLU A 485 19.08 -4.62 -3.56
N SER A 486 18.62 -5.80 -3.93
CA SER A 486 19.32 -7.06 -3.65
C SER A 486 20.50 -7.22 -4.60
N ALA A 487 21.56 -6.44 -4.41
CA ALA A 487 22.81 -6.54 -5.18
C ALA A 487 23.45 -7.94 -5.11
N GLU A 488 23.07 -8.78 -4.15
CA GLU A 488 23.69 -10.07 -3.89
C GLU A 488 22.93 -11.30 -4.41
N ARG A 489 21.68 -11.15 -4.86
CA ARG A 489 20.94 -12.34 -5.40
C ARG A 489 21.42 -12.78 -6.78
N GLY A 490 22.20 -11.96 -7.49
CA GLY A 490 22.81 -12.31 -8.77
C GLY A 490 24.12 -13.10 -8.64
N ALA A 491 24.82 -13.00 -7.53
CA ALA A 491 26.12 -13.64 -7.34
C ALA A 491 26.06 -15.08 -6.82
N SER A 492 24.95 -15.50 -6.20
CA SER A 492 24.84 -16.82 -5.55
C SER A 492 24.24 -17.92 -6.43
N SER A 493 23.86 -17.66 -7.67
CA SER A 493 23.25 -18.66 -8.56
C SER A 493 24.21 -19.28 -9.57
N VAL A 494 25.50 -18.92 -9.56
CA VAL A 494 26.53 -19.61 -10.33
C VAL A 494 27.22 -20.63 -9.40
N GLY A 495 26.59 -21.78 -9.23
CA GLY A 495 27.25 -22.96 -8.65
C GLY A 495 28.46 -23.32 -9.53
N PRO A 496 29.54 -23.93 -8.95
CA PRO A 496 30.70 -24.31 -9.72
C PRO A 496 30.31 -25.32 -10.79
N ILE A 497 30.54 -24.97 -12.05
CA ILE A 497 30.44 -25.89 -13.18
C ILE A 497 31.51 -26.95 -12.98
N HIS A 498 31.10 -28.13 -12.53
CA HIS A 498 31.97 -29.32 -12.56
C HIS A 498 32.30 -29.64 -14.01
N SER A 499 33.50 -29.31 -14.44
CA SER A 499 34.08 -29.81 -15.67
C SER A 499 34.23 -31.33 -15.54
N PRO A 500 33.75 -32.15 -16.48
CA PRO A 500 34.07 -33.57 -16.47
C PRO A 500 35.55 -33.73 -16.80
N VAL A 501 36.30 -34.30 -15.87
CA VAL A 501 37.67 -34.77 -16.07
C VAL A 501 37.62 -35.87 -17.09
N ALA A 502 38.22 -35.65 -18.27
CA ALA A 502 38.52 -36.73 -19.22
C ALA A 502 39.65 -37.58 -18.62
N SER A 503 39.37 -38.82 -18.37
CA SER A 503 40.39 -39.85 -18.04
C SER A 503 41.01 -40.41 -19.28
N PRO A 504 42.28 -40.89 -19.24
CA PRO A 504 43.14 -41.19 -20.38
C PRO A 504 42.72 -42.39 -21.24
#